data_5f2d6cf25a560c64c3a2f5f3cfede491
#
_entry.id   5f2d6cf25a560c64c3a2f5f3cfede491
#
_cell.length_a   1.000
_cell.length_b   1.000
_cell.length_c   1.000
_cell.angle_alpha   90.00
_cell.angle_beta   90.00
_cell.angle_gamma   90.00
#
_symmetry.space_group_name_H-M   'P 1'
#
loop_
_entity.id
_entity.type
_entity.pdbx_description
1 polymer ?
#
loop_
_entity_poly.entity_id
_entity_poly.type
_entity_poly.pdbx_seq_one_letter_code
_entity_poly.pdbx_strand_id
1 'polypeptide(L)'
;MAILPQIETVVVLMLENRSLDNLLGWLHQDAKPIHIWPQGDLPQHFDGISSSDVNWKGDTMWRPSNGYAAMGSQRWRMPRWDPKEGIFDVHRQMYARADGFVLDRDWGSNIPMGGFAQDFPAGNESGVGDVMGAYNRDDLPVLYGLAENFAVSDRWFGSVPTETDPNRGFSLTGTSEGDEYELQYKIFTGPTLFGGLNAVNSNKPGGTSWGIFYRDSKGSMAPTGSICYTEGKFSRVRSELLESNGCGQISPYVDFLTALRAGAPIPQFCYVEPSWGWGWGFPDGLDFIGVQGTDYHPPVWVGPSEWHLNELYVALRKSPQWKNMLFMVLFDEHGGLWDHVAPPRCENPDGIVAKFPVPFDLKRMGPRVPALLVSPFVAPRTVFRAPPGSQAAFDHTSLIKTVLSWADTKPSYMASMGNRVAQAPSFDGVLSPTIVQPNAVDDFEPPLAFKDQCPLGKHHLLMKYADLLTRDDHHRAESVATTTEEYVAELTRLAALKGQ
;
A
#
# COMPACT_ATOMS: atom_id res chain seq x y z
N MET A 1 -22.73 15.28 -12.88
CA MET A 1 -21.61 16.02 -13.54
C MET A 1 -20.34 15.30 -13.14
N ALA A 2 -19.44 15.08 -14.09
CA ALA A 2 -18.12 14.53 -13.80
C ALA A 2 -17.38 15.43 -12.81
N ILE A 3 -16.76 14.86 -11.80
CA ILE A 3 -15.87 15.58 -10.89
C ILE A 3 -14.48 15.71 -11.52
N LEU A 4 -13.63 16.61 -11.03
CA LEU A 4 -12.26 16.82 -11.51
C LEU A 4 -12.16 17.07 -13.03
N PRO A 5 -12.88 18.02 -13.61
CA PRO A 5 -12.89 18.24 -15.06
C PRO A 5 -11.52 18.67 -15.62
N GLN A 6 -10.60 19.15 -14.77
CA GLN A 6 -9.23 19.52 -15.12
C GLN A 6 -8.29 18.32 -15.24
N ILE A 7 -8.67 17.14 -14.75
CA ILE A 7 -7.86 15.91 -14.77
C ILE A 7 -8.26 15.06 -15.97
N GLU A 8 -7.28 14.75 -16.81
CA GLU A 8 -7.44 13.89 -17.99
C GLU A 8 -6.84 12.51 -17.78
N THR A 9 -5.87 12.40 -16.85
CA THR A 9 -5.16 11.15 -16.55
C THR A 9 -5.04 10.95 -15.06
N VAL A 10 -5.39 9.76 -14.58
CA VAL A 10 -5.18 9.31 -13.21
C VAL A 10 -4.22 8.12 -13.23
N VAL A 11 -3.13 8.20 -12.45
CA VAL A 11 -2.16 7.12 -12.27
C VAL A 11 -2.17 6.71 -10.81
N VAL A 12 -2.28 5.42 -10.52
CA VAL A 12 -2.27 4.88 -9.16
C VAL A 12 -1.11 3.89 -9.03
N LEU A 13 -0.24 4.13 -8.06
CA LEU A 13 0.74 3.16 -7.58
C LEU A 13 0.31 2.70 -6.19
N MET A 14 0.00 1.41 -6.03
CA MET A 14 -0.33 0.82 -4.74
C MET A 14 0.84 -0.03 -4.26
N LEU A 15 1.42 0.37 -3.13
CA LEU A 15 2.57 -0.21 -2.45
C LEU A 15 2.11 -1.09 -1.28
N GLU A 16 3.02 -1.67 -0.50
CA GLU A 16 2.70 -2.71 0.49
C GLU A 16 3.18 -2.40 1.90
N ASN A 17 2.31 -2.80 2.83
CA ASN A 17 2.56 -3.19 4.22
C ASN A 17 3.32 -2.15 5.05
N ARG A 18 2.84 -0.89 5.06
CA ARG A 18 3.43 0.17 5.89
C ARG A 18 2.38 1.07 6.53
N SER A 19 2.50 1.29 7.84
CA SER A 19 1.70 2.30 8.53
C SER A 19 2.12 3.72 8.17
N LEU A 20 1.21 4.68 8.33
CA LEU A 20 1.52 6.09 8.16
C LEU A 20 2.64 6.53 9.11
N ASP A 21 2.56 6.13 10.37
CA ASP A 21 3.55 6.52 11.38
C ASP A 21 4.95 5.96 11.07
N ASN A 22 5.04 4.74 10.55
CA ASN A 22 6.32 4.14 10.19
C ASN A 22 7.04 4.92 9.08
N LEU A 23 6.32 5.34 8.03
CA LEU A 23 6.94 6.01 6.88
C LEU A 23 6.96 7.54 6.99
N LEU A 24 5.89 8.16 7.48
CA LEU A 24 5.68 9.61 7.45
C LEU A 24 5.33 10.22 8.81
N GLY A 25 5.45 9.47 9.91
CA GLY A 25 5.06 9.94 11.24
C GLY A 25 5.79 11.22 11.69
N TRP A 26 7.01 11.48 11.20
CA TRP A 26 7.79 12.69 11.46
C TRP A 26 7.56 13.83 10.46
N LEU A 27 6.59 13.68 9.54
CA LEU A 27 6.31 14.70 8.52
C LEU A 27 5.79 16.01 9.17
N HIS A 28 6.14 17.14 8.58
CA HIS A 28 5.65 18.48 8.96
C HIS A 28 5.89 18.89 10.41
N GLN A 29 6.91 18.39 11.08
CA GLN A 29 7.31 18.82 12.42
C GLN A 29 8.10 20.12 12.44
N ASP A 30 8.44 20.68 11.28
CA ASP A 30 9.02 22.01 11.17
C ASP A 30 7.95 23.11 11.39
N ALA A 31 8.40 24.33 11.70
CA ALA A 31 7.50 25.45 11.93
C ALA A 31 6.85 26.04 10.66
N LYS A 32 7.04 25.41 9.49
CA LYS A 32 6.48 25.93 8.24
C LYS A 32 4.98 25.64 8.17
N PRO A 33 4.19 26.60 7.62
CA PRO A 33 2.75 26.42 7.52
C PRO A 33 2.38 25.25 6.62
N ILE A 34 1.27 24.57 6.95
CA ILE A 34 0.63 23.54 6.16
C ILE A 34 -0.77 24.01 5.73
N HIS A 35 -1.32 23.40 4.69
CA HIS A 35 -2.68 23.63 4.22
C HIS A 35 -3.56 22.47 4.61
N ILE A 36 -4.55 22.70 5.47
CA ILE A 36 -5.52 21.65 5.85
C ILE A 36 -6.73 21.70 4.91
N TRP A 37 -7.06 20.58 4.32
CA TRP A 37 -8.28 20.40 3.56
C TRP A 37 -9.18 19.32 4.19
N PRO A 38 -10.50 19.56 4.30
CA PRO A 38 -11.18 20.83 4.04
C PRO A 38 -10.84 21.87 5.12
N GLN A 39 -11.01 23.14 4.77
CA GLN A 39 -10.90 24.23 5.77
C GLN A 39 -12.05 24.13 6.77
N GLY A 40 -11.80 24.48 8.01
CA GLY A 40 -12.81 24.46 9.09
C GLY A 40 -12.23 24.11 10.45
N ASP A 41 -13.04 23.54 11.33
CA ASP A 41 -12.70 23.24 12.73
C ASP A 41 -11.84 21.96 12.89
N LEU A 42 -11.13 21.53 11.86
CA LEU A 42 -10.19 20.41 11.95
C LEU A 42 -8.88 20.84 12.62
N PRO A 43 -8.18 19.89 13.29
CA PRO A 43 -6.85 20.16 13.81
C PRO A 43 -5.93 20.77 12.74
N GLN A 44 -5.26 21.88 13.07
CA GLN A 44 -4.43 22.65 12.13
C GLN A 44 -2.97 22.18 12.09
N HIS A 45 -2.73 20.91 12.42
CA HIS A 45 -1.44 20.24 12.37
C HIS A 45 -1.58 18.87 11.71
N PHE A 46 -0.50 18.37 11.18
CA PHE A 46 -0.40 16.98 10.74
C PHE A 46 -0.42 16.06 11.97
N ASP A 47 -1.25 15.03 11.93
CA ASP A 47 -1.39 14.08 13.04
C ASP A 47 -0.33 12.97 12.92
N GLY A 48 0.90 13.38 13.17
CA GLY A 48 2.08 12.51 13.20
C GLY A 48 2.44 12.09 14.63
N ILE A 49 3.54 11.38 14.75
CA ILE A 49 4.02 10.82 16.02
C ILE A 49 4.73 11.85 16.89
N SER A 50 4.76 11.54 18.18
CA SER A 50 5.50 12.29 19.21
C SER A 50 6.59 11.40 19.82
N SER A 51 7.71 12.00 20.21
CA SER A 51 8.74 11.30 21.01
C SER A 51 8.25 10.83 22.38
N SER A 52 7.08 11.32 22.83
CA SER A 52 6.42 10.88 24.06
C SER A 52 5.55 9.65 23.89
N ASP A 53 5.22 9.26 22.66
CA ASP A 53 4.42 8.07 22.38
C ASP A 53 5.14 6.82 22.84
N VAL A 54 4.37 5.83 23.27
CA VAL A 54 4.93 4.61 23.86
C VAL A 54 4.11 3.38 23.49
N ASN A 55 4.79 2.26 23.39
CA ASN A 55 4.19 0.94 23.36
C ASN A 55 4.96 0.01 24.32
N TRP A 56 4.36 -1.09 24.75
CA TRP A 56 4.91 -1.91 25.81
C TRP A 56 5.01 -3.38 25.40
N LYS A 57 6.08 -4.04 25.86
CA LYS A 57 6.18 -5.51 25.86
C LYS A 57 6.60 -5.96 27.25
N GLY A 58 5.68 -6.58 27.99
CA GLY A 58 5.87 -6.81 29.42
C GLY A 58 6.13 -5.48 30.15
N ASP A 59 7.20 -5.41 30.94
CA ASP A 59 7.60 -4.21 31.68
C ASP A 59 8.52 -3.29 30.87
N THR A 60 8.85 -3.64 29.63
CA THR A 60 9.74 -2.85 28.78
C THR A 60 8.95 -1.88 27.91
N MET A 61 9.34 -0.60 27.99
CA MET A 61 8.75 0.50 27.23
C MET A 61 9.57 0.79 25.97
N TRP A 62 8.87 0.90 24.84
CA TRP A 62 9.44 1.27 23.55
C TRP A 62 8.88 2.60 23.07
N ARG A 63 9.73 3.41 22.45
CA ARG A 63 9.38 4.72 21.89
C ARG A 63 9.70 4.78 20.41
N PRO A 64 9.01 5.65 19.62
CA PRO A 64 9.36 5.88 18.23
C PRO A 64 10.81 6.37 18.08
N SER A 65 11.55 5.79 17.13
CA SER A 65 12.80 6.37 16.67
C SER A 65 12.52 7.52 15.68
N ASN A 66 13.44 8.47 15.58
CA ASN A 66 13.41 9.46 14.50
C ASN A 66 14.47 9.09 13.47
N GLY A 67 14.08 8.28 12.51
CA GLY A 67 14.98 7.68 11.52
C GLY A 67 15.83 6.54 12.08
N TYR A 68 16.59 5.97 11.22
CA TYR A 68 17.42 4.79 11.50
C TYR A 68 18.91 5.01 11.22
N ALA A 69 19.38 6.26 11.20
CA ALA A 69 20.78 6.60 10.89
C ALA A 69 21.81 5.81 11.73
N ALA A 70 21.49 5.54 13.01
CA ALA A 70 22.32 4.75 13.90
C ALA A 70 22.52 3.29 13.45
N MET A 71 21.66 2.77 12.57
CA MET A 71 21.72 1.41 12.02
C MET A 71 22.65 1.29 10.80
N GLY A 72 23.33 2.38 10.41
CA GLY A 72 24.26 2.38 9.27
C GLY A 72 23.57 1.96 7.96
N SER A 73 24.14 1.00 7.26
CA SER A 73 23.56 0.47 6.00
C SER A 73 22.24 -0.29 6.21
N GLN A 74 21.96 -0.80 7.40
CA GLN A 74 20.73 -1.52 7.70
C GLN A 74 19.51 -0.58 7.84
N ARG A 75 19.70 0.73 7.91
CA ARG A 75 18.63 1.72 8.11
C ARG A 75 17.49 1.62 7.09
N TRP A 76 17.77 1.17 5.89
CA TRP A 76 16.76 1.02 4.83
C TRP A 76 16.03 -0.33 4.83
N ARG A 77 16.32 -1.19 5.82
CA ARG A 77 15.71 -2.50 5.98
C ARG A 77 15.05 -2.63 7.36
N MET A 78 14.20 -1.68 7.70
CA MET A 78 13.52 -1.67 8.99
C MET A 78 12.01 -1.82 8.79
N PRO A 79 11.34 -2.64 9.59
CA PRO A 79 11.90 -3.52 10.62
C PRO A 79 12.72 -4.67 10.01
N ARG A 80 13.61 -5.25 10.81
CA ARG A 80 14.46 -6.38 10.39
C ARG A 80 13.71 -7.71 10.27
N TRP A 81 12.51 -7.76 10.83
CA TRP A 81 11.59 -8.88 10.82
C TRP A 81 10.30 -8.47 10.16
N ASP A 82 9.65 -9.42 9.51
CA ASP A 82 8.31 -9.22 9.00
C ASP A 82 7.33 -9.20 10.17
N PRO A 83 6.60 -8.09 10.43
CA PRO A 83 5.58 -8.08 11.47
C PRO A 83 4.40 -8.95 11.04
N LYS A 84 3.59 -9.34 12.01
CA LYS A 84 2.38 -10.09 11.73
C LYS A 84 1.24 -9.15 11.39
N GLU A 85 0.45 -9.51 10.38
CA GLU A 85 -0.61 -8.69 9.83
C GLU A 85 -1.97 -9.42 9.67
N GLY A 86 -2.02 -10.70 10.05
CA GLY A 86 -3.27 -11.45 10.06
C GLY A 86 -4.32 -10.85 11.02
N ILE A 87 -5.60 -11.07 10.76
CA ILE A 87 -6.70 -10.45 11.50
C ILE A 87 -6.60 -10.61 13.02
N PHE A 88 -6.10 -11.74 13.51
CA PHE A 88 -5.88 -11.96 14.95
C PHE A 88 -4.75 -11.10 15.50
N ASP A 89 -3.70 -10.94 14.71
CA ASP A 89 -2.51 -10.17 15.10
C ASP A 89 -2.87 -8.69 15.12
N VAL A 90 -3.52 -8.20 14.07
CA VAL A 90 -4.00 -6.81 14.00
C VAL A 90 -5.00 -6.51 15.11
N HIS A 91 -5.90 -7.46 15.44
CA HIS A 91 -6.79 -7.31 16.57
C HIS A 91 -6.01 -7.15 17.89
N ARG A 92 -4.97 -7.96 18.13
CA ARG A 92 -4.10 -7.82 19.31
C ARG A 92 -3.35 -6.50 19.32
N GLN A 93 -2.78 -6.10 18.18
CA GLN A 93 -2.06 -4.83 18.03
C GLN A 93 -2.93 -3.64 18.40
N MET A 94 -4.19 -3.64 17.96
CA MET A 94 -5.16 -2.56 18.21
C MET A 94 -5.72 -2.57 19.63
N TYR A 95 -6.10 -3.74 20.17
CA TYR A 95 -6.91 -3.86 21.39
C TYR A 95 -6.14 -4.27 22.64
N ALA A 96 -4.86 -4.66 22.55
CA ALA A 96 -4.08 -4.91 23.73
C ALA A 96 -3.73 -3.60 24.47
N ARG A 97 -3.71 -3.67 25.80
CA ARG A 97 -3.29 -2.61 26.71
C ARG A 97 -1.88 -2.87 27.23
N ALA A 98 -1.26 -1.86 27.81
CA ALA A 98 0.06 -1.97 28.45
C ALA A 98 0.10 -3.03 29.59
N ASP A 99 -1.03 -3.27 30.25
CA ASP A 99 -1.18 -4.17 31.40
C ASP A 99 -1.59 -5.60 31.03
N GLY A 100 -1.69 -5.91 29.75
CA GLY A 100 -1.98 -7.27 29.29
C GLY A 100 -2.94 -7.33 28.09
N PHE A 101 -3.04 -8.53 27.50
CA PHE A 101 -3.93 -8.80 26.39
C PHE A 101 -5.38 -8.83 26.86
N VAL A 102 -6.20 -7.88 26.41
CA VAL A 102 -7.64 -7.99 26.44
C VAL A 102 -8.07 -8.48 25.05
N LEU A 103 -8.25 -9.78 24.90
CA LEU A 103 -8.95 -10.34 23.75
C LEU A 103 -10.45 -10.02 23.90
N ASP A 104 -10.82 -8.78 23.66
CA ASP A 104 -12.19 -8.42 23.41
C ASP A 104 -12.52 -8.82 21.97
N ARG A 105 -13.37 -9.83 21.79
CA ARG A 105 -13.81 -10.28 20.46
C ARG A 105 -14.75 -9.29 19.76
N ASP A 106 -15.12 -8.25 20.47
CA ASP A 106 -16.17 -7.31 20.06
C ASP A 106 -15.63 -6.10 19.31
N TRP A 107 -14.66 -6.11 18.51
CA TRP A 107 -14.24 -4.96 17.66
C TRP A 107 -14.81 -3.60 18.14
N GLY A 108 -14.78 -3.39 19.46
CA GLY A 108 -15.40 -2.28 20.18
C GLY A 108 -14.79 -0.91 19.84
N SER A 109 -15.29 0.15 20.49
CA SER A 109 -14.85 1.53 20.19
C SER A 109 -13.61 1.95 20.98
N ASN A 110 -13.25 1.25 22.04
CA ASN A 110 -12.07 1.55 22.85
C ASN A 110 -10.86 0.80 22.30
N ILE A 111 -10.04 1.47 21.51
CA ILE A 111 -8.90 0.92 20.78
C ILE A 111 -7.63 1.61 21.28
N PRO A 112 -6.90 1.01 22.23
CA PRO A 112 -5.73 1.65 22.86
C PRO A 112 -4.48 1.68 21.95
N MET A 113 -4.43 0.95 20.84
CA MET A 113 -3.27 0.83 19.95
C MET A 113 -1.98 0.42 20.69
N GLY A 114 -2.12 -0.38 21.74
CA GLY A 114 -1.04 -0.68 22.69
C GLY A 114 -0.32 -2.00 22.48
N GLY A 115 -0.75 -2.85 21.52
CA GLY A 115 -0.31 -4.23 21.40
C GLY A 115 0.81 -4.50 20.39
N PHE A 116 1.26 -3.53 19.65
CA PHE A 116 2.21 -3.73 18.53
C PHE A 116 3.56 -4.30 19.00
N ALA A 117 4.18 -3.68 20.02
CA ALA A 117 5.43 -4.19 20.57
C ALA A 117 5.27 -5.59 21.18
N GLN A 118 4.11 -5.88 21.78
CA GLN A 118 3.82 -7.16 22.37
C GLN A 118 3.65 -8.28 21.33
N ASP A 119 2.99 -7.97 20.21
CA ASP A 119 2.71 -8.92 19.14
C ASP A 119 3.92 -9.17 18.23
N PHE A 120 4.86 -8.23 18.18
CA PHE A 120 6.00 -8.29 17.25
C PHE A 120 6.87 -9.54 17.49
N PRO A 121 7.17 -10.33 16.43
CA PRO A 121 7.78 -11.66 16.55
C PRO A 121 9.30 -11.65 16.75
N ALA A 122 9.92 -10.52 17.10
CA ALA A 122 11.37 -10.43 17.24
C ALA A 122 11.95 -11.55 18.12
N GLY A 123 12.94 -12.21 17.60
CA GLY A 123 13.62 -13.34 18.29
C GLY A 123 14.45 -12.91 19.51
N ASN A 124 14.67 -11.62 19.68
CA ASN A 124 15.33 -11.03 20.83
C ASN A 124 14.69 -9.66 21.18
N GLU A 125 14.89 -9.19 22.42
CA GLU A 125 14.33 -7.91 22.87
C GLU A 125 14.79 -6.71 22.03
N SER A 126 16.02 -6.73 21.51
CA SER A 126 16.57 -5.63 20.74
C SER A 126 15.82 -5.38 19.42
N GLY A 127 15.17 -6.40 18.85
CA GLY A 127 14.36 -6.28 17.64
C GLY A 127 12.97 -5.72 17.86
N VAL A 128 12.43 -5.80 19.08
CA VAL A 128 11.06 -5.34 19.38
C VAL A 128 10.88 -3.85 19.10
N GLY A 129 11.92 -3.05 19.32
CA GLY A 129 11.90 -1.62 19.02
C GLY A 129 11.67 -1.28 17.56
N ASP A 130 11.93 -2.21 16.65
CA ASP A 130 11.81 -1.99 15.21
C ASP A 130 10.36 -1.66 14.81
N VAL A 131 9.37 -2.26 15.48
CA VAL A 131 7.94 -2.04 15.19
C VAL A 131 7.49 -0.60 15.53
N MET A 132 8.17 0.03 16.49
CA MET A 132 7.94 1.42 16.90
C MET A 132 8.79 2.42 16.11
N GLY A 133 9.69 1.92 15.30
CA GLY A 133 10.59 2.77 14.54
C GLY A 133 9.87 3.49 13.40
N ALA A 134 10.30 4.73 13.14
CA ALA A 134 9.77 5.52 12.05
C ALA A 134 10.91 6.12 11.23
N TYR A 135 10.79 5.98 9.93
CA TYR A 135 11.68 6.63 8.97
C TYR A 135 11.57 8.15 9.05
N ASN A 136 12.60 8.83 8.61
CA ASN A 136 12.57 10.27 8.45
C ASN A 136 12.98 10.68 7.03
N ARG A 137 13.06 11.99 6.79
CA ARG A 137 13.40 12.56 5.49
C ARG A 137 14.76 12.09 4.94
N ASP A 138 15.75 11.88 5.81
CA ASP A 138 17.09 11.44 5.38
C ASP A 138 17.12 9.97 4.97
N ASP A 139 16.18 9.19 5.46
CA ASP A 139 16.01 7.79 5.11
C ASP A 139 15.17 7.62 3.83
N LEU A 140 14.08 8.42 3.67
CA LEU A 140 13.12 8.33 2.57
C LEU A 140 12.97 9.68 1.84
N PRO A 141 14.01 10.16 1.15
CA PRO A 141 14.01 11.50 0.56
C PRO A 141 12.95 11.70 -0.55
N VAL A 142 12.58 10.62 -1.27
CA VAL A 142 11.58 10.70 -2.35
C VAL A 142 10.17 10.75 -1.79
N LEU A 143 9.80 9.81 -0.92
CA LEU A 143 8.46 9.77 -0.33
C LEU A 143 8.17 11.03 0.48
N TYR A 144 9.13 11.46 1.34
CA TYR A 144 9.02 12.74 2.06
C TYR A 144 8.97 13.94 1.12
N GLY A 145 9.78 13.93 0.07
CA GLY A 145 9.80 14.99 -0.93
C GLY A 145 8.45 15.14 -1.62
N LEU A 146 7.79 14.04 -2.00
CA LEU A 146 6.44 14.07 -2.55
C LEU A 146 5.41 14.57 -1.53
N ALA A 147 5.43 14.06 -0.29
CA ALA A 147 4.49 14.46 0.75
C ALA A 147 4.62 15.96 1.13
N GLU A 148 5.83 16.52 1.11
CA GLU A 148 6.06 17.94 1.39
C GLU A 148 5.72 18.86 0.21
N ASN A 149 5.85 18.39 -1.01
CA ASN A 149 5.59 19.22 -2.19
C ASN A 149 4.16 19.08 -2.73
N PHE A 150 3.37 18.12 -2.23
CA PHE A 150 2.01 17.87 -2.68
C PHE A 150 1.07 17.63 -1.49
N ALA A 151 0.05 16.77 -1.64
CA ALA A 151 -0.87 16.45 -0.56
C ALA A 151 -0.65 15.05 0.01
N VAL A 152 -0.81 14.95 1.32
CA VAL A 152 -0.79 13.70 2.09
C VAL A 152 -2.02 13.62 2.98
N SER A 153 -2.61 12.43 3.13
CA SER A 153 -3.64 12.22 4.15
C SER A 153 -3.02 11.70 5.44
N ASP A 154 -3.39 12.31 6.55
CA ASP A 154 -3.12 11.77 7.88
C ASP A 154 -4.34 11.04 8.48
N ARG A 155 -5.35 10.76 7.64
CA ARG A 155 -6.59 10.06 7.97
C ARG A 155 -7.07 9.14 6.84
N TRP A 156 -6.14 8.48 6.16
CA TRP A 156 -6.44 7.38 5.24
C TRP A 156 -6.15 6.06 5.95
N PHE A 157 -7.13 5.16 5.93
CA PHE A 157 -7.08 3.91 6.67
C PHE A 157 -7.05 2.71 5.73
N GLY A 158 -6.42 1.60 6.16
CA GLY A 158 -6.68 0.31 5.56
C GLY A 158 -8.20 0.02 5.61
N SER A 159 -8.74 -0.59 4.58
CA SER A 159 -10.20 -0.81 4.49
C SER A 159 -10.70 -1.85 5.48
N VAL A 160 -9.82 -2.77 5.87
CA VAL A 160 -10.10 -3.86 6.80
C VAL A 160 -8.84 -4.13 7.64
N PRO A 161 -8.98 -4.53 8.93
CA PRO A 161 -7.84 -4.72 9.83
C PRO A 161 -7.18 -6.08 9.63
N THR A 162 -6.59 -6.31 8.46
CA THR A 162 -5.91 -7.55 8.09
C THR A 162 -4.97 -7.32 6.89
N GLU A 163 -4.55 -8.38 6.25
CA GLU A 163 -3.50 -8.55 5.25
C GLU A 163 -3.80 -7.89 3.88
N THR A 164 -2.83 -8.04 2.95
CA THR A 164 -2.79 -7.49 1.60
C THR A 164 -4.03 -7.82 0.76
N ASP A 165 -4.35 -9.11 0.55
CA ASP A 165 -5.40 -9.53 -0.39
C ASP A 165 -6.78 -8.93 -0.06
N PRO A 166 -7.28 -8.97 1.20
CA PRO A 166 -8.53 -8.32 1.55
C PRO A 166 -8.53 -6.80 1.31
N ASN A 167 -7.45 -6.09 1.67
CA ASN A 167 -7.35 -4.65 1.47
C ASN A 167 -7.30 -4.28 -0.03
N ARG A 168 -6.58 -5.05 -0.84
CA ARG A 168 -6.59 -4.90 -2.31
C ARG A 168 -7.94 -5.27 -2.91
N GLY A 169 -8.67 -6.24 -2.32
CA GLY A 169 -10.07 -6.50 -2.63
C GLY A 169 -10.91 -5.23 -2.51
N PHE A 170 -10.83 -4.54 -1.37
CA PHE A 170 -11.54 -3.27 -1.18
C PHE A 170 -11.12 -2.18 -2.17
N SER A 171 -9.84 -2.12 -2.56
CA SER A 171 -9.35 -1.08 -3.48
C SER A 171 -9.86 -1.22 -4.92
N LEU A 172 -10.24 -2.43 -5.34
CA LEU A 172 -10.64 -2.71 -6.71
C LEU A 172 -12.10 -3.17 -6.86
N THR A 173 -12.68 -3.82 -5.83
CA THR A 173 -14.07 -4.33 -5.87
C THR A 173 -14.99 -3.70 -4.81
N GLY A 174 -14.44 -2.91 -3.88
CA GLY A 174 -15.20 -2.29 -2.79
C GLY A 174 -15.54 -3.24 -1.63
N THR A 175 -15.04 -4.48 -1.66
CA THR A 175 -15.25 -5.52 -0.66
C THR A 175 -14.13 -6.55 -0.67
N SER A 176 -13.90 -7.22 0.46
CA SER A 176 -13.08 -8.43 0.52
C SER A 176 -13.89 -9.72 0.28
N GLU A 177 -15.19 -9.61 -0.05
CA GLU A 177 -16.09 -10.76 -0.20
C GLU A 177 -16.09 -11.68 1.03
N GLY A 178 -15.94 -11.09 2.23
CA GLY A 178 -15.85 -11.83 3.50
C GLY A 178 -14.52 -12.51 3.75
N ASP A 179 -13.49 -12.20 2.97
CA ASP A 179 -12.14 -12.69 3.19
C ASP A 179 -11.43 -11.85 4.23
N GLU A 180 -10.72 -12.54 5.16
CA GLU A 180 -9.99 -11.96 6.28
C GLU A 180 -8.50 -12.37 6.27
N TYR A 181 -8.07 -13.10 5.24
CA TYR A 181 -6.72 -13.65 5.11
C TYR A 181 -6.15 -13.49 3.72
N GLU A 182 -4.82 -13.44 3.63
CA GLU A 182 -4.12 -13.70 2.38
C GLU A 182 -4.17 -15.20 2.05
N LEU A 183 -5.27 -15.63 1.47
CA LEU A 183 -5.41 -16.99 0.98
C LEU A 183 -4.85 -17.08 -0.43
N GLN A 184 -3.79 -17.85 -0.61
CA GLN A 184 -3.12 -18.05 -1.89
C GLN A 184 -4.09 -18.37 -3.04
N TYR A 185 -5.22 -19.02 -2.74
CA TYR A 185 -6.22 -19.45 -3.72
C TYR A 185 -7.45 -18.57 -3.79
N LYS A 186 -7.54 -17.48 -3.01
CA LYS A 186 -8.67 -16.56 -3.08
C LYS A 186 -8.65 -15.82 -4.40
N ILE A 187 -9.79 -15.82 -5.08
CA ILE A 187 -10.07 -15.04 -6.27
C ILE A 187 -11.31 -14.20 -6.01
N PHE A 188 -11.19 -12.89 -6.19
CA PHE A 188 -12.30 -11.95 -6.10
C PHE A 188 -13.17 -12.03 -7.36
N THR A 189 -14.49 -12.04 -7.20
CA THR A 189 -15.45 -12.28 -8.27
C THR A 189 -16.38 -11.11 -8.53
N GLY A 190 -16.39 -10.12 -7.63
CA GLY A 190 -17.20 -8.91 -7.73
C GLY A 190 -16.87 -8.01 -8.92
N PRO A 191 -17.73 -7.02 -9.21
CA PRO A 191 -17.44 -5.99 -10.20
C PRO A 191 -16.20 -5.21 -9.80
N THR A 192 -15.34 -4.84 -10.78
CA THR A 192 -14.11 -4.13 -10.48
C THR A 192 -14.17 -2.66 -10.89
N LEU A 193 -13.24 -1.88 -10.39
CA LEU A 193 -13.00 -0.50 -10.84
C LEU A 193 -12.84 -0.43 -12.37
N PHE A 194 -12.16 -1.40 -13.00
CA PHE A 194 -11.94 -1.42 -14.45
C PHE A 194 -13.24 -1.63 -15.24
N GLY A 195 -14.14 -2.49 -14.79
CA GLY A 195 -15.47 -2.63 -15.36
C GLY A 195 -16.30 -1.35 -15.25
N GLY A 196 -16.09 -0.58 -14.17
CA GLY A 196 -16.69 0.75 -13.99
C GLY A 196 -16.18 1.76 -15.01
N LEU A 197 -14.90 1.70 -15.37
CA LEU A 197 -14.32 2.54 -16.42
C LEU A 197 -14.86 2.19 -17.82
N ASN A 198 -15.26 0.94 -18.05
CA ASN A 198 -15.98 0.54 -19.26
C ASN A 198 -17.44 1.04 -19.26
N ALA A 199 -18.08 1.11 -18.09
CA ALA A 199 -19.50 1.38 -17.91
C ALA A 199 -19.83 2.87 -17.70
N VAL A 200 -19.32 3.75 -18.57
CA VAL A 200 -19.51 5.21 -18.50
C VAL A 200 -20.78 5.71 -19.18
N ASN A 201 -21.25 6.91 -18.82
CA ASN A 201 -22.42 7.54 -19.45
C ASN A 201 -22.13 8.08 -20.87
N SER A 202 -20.86 8.36 -21.18
CA SER A 202 -20.47 8.84 -22.51
C SER A 202 -20.71 7.74 -23.57
N ASN A 203 -21.13 8.16 -24.78
CA ASN A 203 -21.27 7.26 -25.93
C ASN A 203 -19.93 6.90 -26.57
N LYS A 204 -18.80 7.03 -25.85
CA LYS A 204 -17.51 6.60 -26.35
C LYS A 204 -17.45 5.07 -26.35
N PRO A 205 -17.21 4.41 -27.48
CA PRO A 205 -16.97 2.97 -27.52
C PRO A 205 -15.82 2.62 -26.58
N GLY A 206 -16.01 1.62 -25.69
CA GLY A 206 -15.00 1.17 -24.74
C GLY A 206 -14.85 2.01 -23.45
N GLY A 207 -15.59 3.12 -23.30
CA GLY A 207 -15.57 3.90 -22.05
C GLY A 207 -14.32 4.74 -21.86
N THR A 208 -13.86 4.84 -20.61
CA THR A 208 -12.60 5.47 -20.23
C THR A 208 -11.45 4.49 -20.45
N SER A 209 -10.41 4.89 -21.17
CA SER A 209 -9.26 3.99 -21.42
C SER A 209 -8.49 3.73 -20.12
N TRP A 210 -8.07 2.47 -19.93
CA TRP A 210 -7.35 2.07 -18.73
C TRP A 210 -6.21 1.08 -19.03
N GLY A 211 -5.22 1.02 -18.13
CA GLY A 211 -4.12 0.09 -18.19
C GLY A 211 -3.69 -0.42 -16.82
N ILE A 212 -3.29 -1.68 -16.76
CA ILE A 212 -2.62 -2.30 -15.64
C ILE A 212 -1.17 -2.55 -16.07
N PHE A 213 -0.23 -1.99 -15.32
CA PHE A 213 1.20 -2.03 -15.65
C PHE A 213 1.96 -2.74 -14.53
N TYR A 214 2.34 -3.99 -14.77
CA TYR A 214 3.02 -4.84 -13.79
C TYR A 214 4.53 -4.83 -13.99
N ARG A 215 5.28 -4.78 -12.90
CA ARG A 215 6.75 -4.73 -12.94
C ARG A 215 7.36 -6.12 -13.03
N ASP A 216 6.85 -7.07 -12.27
CA ASP A 216 7.21 -8.48 -12.37
C ASP A 216 6.12 -9.42 -11.89
N SER A 217 6.38 -10.71 -12.09
CA SER A 217 5.40 -11.74 -11.84
C SER A 217 5.37 -12.12 -10.34
N LYS A 218 4.40 -11.65 -9.60
CA LYS A 218 3.85 -12.45 -8.48
C LYS A 218 3.10 -13.68 -9.05
N GLY A 219 3.32 -13.96 -10.33
CA GLY A 219 2.54 -14.90 -11.13
C GLY A 219 2.59 -16.35 -10.69
N SER A 220 3.60 -16.73 -9.92
CA SER A 220 3.63 -18.04 -9.26
C SER A 220 2.62 -18.16 -8.11
N MET A 221 2.12 -17.06 -7.55
CA MET A 221 1.14 -17.06 -6.47
C MET A 221 -0.31 -16.86 -6.96
N ALA A 222 -0.51 -16.50 -8.22
CA ALA A 222 -1.85 -16.40 -8.78
C ALA A 222 -2.36 -17.78 -9.23
N PRO A 223 -3.52 -18.25 -8.76
CA PRO A 223 -4.07 -19.57 -9.14
C PRO A 223 -4.27 -19.77 -10.64
N THR A 224 -4.32 -18.67 -11.38
CA THR A 224 -4.57 -18.64 -12.82
C THR A 224 -3.31 -18.72 -13.69
N GLY A 225 -2.11 -18.71 -13.09
CA GLY A 225 -0.85 -18.62 -13.81
C GLY A 225 -0.61 -17.26 -14.50
N SER A 226 -1.36 -16.22 -14.11
CA SER A 226 -1.16 -14.86 -14.62
C SER A 226 0.14 -14.25 -14.09
N ILE A 227 0.81 -13.46 -14.92
CA ILE A 227 2.02 -12.70 -14.55
C ILE A 227 1.64 -11.46 -13.74
N CYS A 228 0.49 -10.86 -14.02
CA CYS A 228 -0.05 -9.69 -13.35
C CYS A 228 -0.87 -10.13 -12.13
N TYR A 229 -0.55 -9.59 -10.95
CA TYR A 229 -1.27 -9.89 -9.71
C TYR A 229 -2.77 -9.56 -9.82
N THR A 230 -3.10 -8.35 -10.28
CA THR A 230 -4.49 -7.91 -10.41
C THR A 230 -5.29 -8.81 -11.36
N GLU A 231 -4.72 -9.20 -12.50
CA GLU A 231 -5.38 -10.14 -13.41
C GLU A 231 -5.58 -11.53 -12.77
N GLY A 232 -4.61 -11.97 -11.97
CA GLY A 232 -4.64 -13.27 -11.31
C GLY A 232 -5.63 -13.35 -10.15
N LYS A 233 -5.76 -12.29 -9.38
CA LYS A 233 -6.60 -12.25 -8.17
C LYS A 233 -8.04 -11.79 -8.42
N PHE A 234 -8.31 -11.09 -9.53
CA PHE A 234 -9.62 -10.51 -9.84
C PHE A 234 -10.18 -11.12 -11.14
N SER A 235 -11.02 -12.15 -11.01
CA SER A 235 -11.47 -12.98 -12.15
C SER A 235 -12.16 -12.20 -13.27
N ARG A 236 -12.78 -11.06 -12.97
CA ARG A 236 -13.49 -10.24 -13.95
C ARG A 236 -12.57 -9.39 -14.82
N VAL A 237 -11.36 -9.09 -14.38
CA VAL A 237 -10.44 -8.20 -15.11
C VAL A 237 -10.22 -8.64 -16.55
N ARG A 238 -10.09 -9.95 -16.80
CA ARG A 238 -9.92 -10.46 -18.17
C ARG A 238 -11.15 -10.28 -19.05
N SER A 239 -12.35 -10.50 -18.50
CA SER A 239 -13.59 -10.24 -19.26
C SER A 239 -13.81 -8.75 -19.47
N GLU A 240 -13.53 -7.92 -18.49
CA GLU A 240 -13.61 -6.46 -18.56
C GLU A 240 -12.59 -5.89 -19.57
N LEU A 241 -11.41 -6.52 -19.71
CA LEU A 241 -10.44 -6.18 -20.75
C LEU A 241 -11.03 -6.43 -22.16
N LEU A 242 -11.70 -7.55 -22.37
CA LEU A 242 -12.38 -7.83 -23.63
C LEU A 242 -13.55 -6.87 -23.91
N GLU A 243 -14.33 -6.55 -22.87
CA GLU A 243 -15.46 -5.62 -22.94
C GLU A 243 -15.03 -4.16 -23.21
N SER A 244 -13.76 -3.82 -22.96
CA SER A 244 -13.22 -2.47 -23.18
C SER A 244 -13.11 -2.07 -24.65
N ASN A 245 -13.35 -2.98 -25.58
CA ASN A 245 -13.22 -2.76 -27.04
C ASN A 245 -11.87 -2.14 -27.45
N GLY A 246 -10.78 -2.59 -26.83
CA GLY A 246 -9.42 -2.11 -27.08
C GLY A 246 -9.03 -0.84 -26.33
N CYS A 247 -9.88 -0.33 -25.44
CA CYS A 247 -9.55 0.79 -24.55
C CYS A 247 -8.86 0.35 -23.26
N GLY A 248 -8.87 -0.97 -22.94
CA GLY A 248 -8.14 -1.57 -21.82
C GLY A 248 -6.86 -2.25 -22.29
N GLN A 249 -5.85 -2.31 -21.40
CA GLN A 249 -4.61 -3.06 -21.62
C GLN A 249 -4.01 -3.60 -20.33
N ILE A 250 -3.26 -4.69 -20.44
CA ILE A 250 -2.38 -5.20 -19.37
C ILE A 250 -1.00 -5.38 -19.99
N SER A 251 0.00 -4.71 -19.47
CA SER A 251 1.32 -4.64 -20.11
C SER A 251 2.44 -4.60 -19.06
N PRO A 252 3.66 -4.99 -19.42
CA PRO A 252 4.83 -4.78 -18.58
C PRO A 252 5.05 -3.29 -18.25
N TYR A 253 5.50 -3.00 -17.04
CA TYR A 253 5.83 -1.64 -16.59
C TYR A 253 6.87 -0.95 -17.50
N VAL A 254 7.82 -1.71 -18.06
CA VAL A 254 8.83 -1.19 -18.99
C VAL A 254 8.22 -0.56 -20.24
N ASP A 255 7.11 -1.10 -20.73
CA ASP A 255 6.40 -0.55 -21.89
C ASP A 255 5.75 0.79 -21.52
N PHE A 256 5.17 0.88 -20.32
CA PHE A 256 4.61 2.12 -19.77
C PHE A 256 5.66 3.21 -19.64
N LEU A 257 6.82 2.89 -19.05
CA LEU A 257 7.94 3.84 -18.94
C LEU A 257 8.45 4.28 -20.30
N THR A 258 8.53 3.36 -21.26
CA THR A 258 8.95 3.66 -22.61
C THR A 258 8.00 4.64 -23.29
N ALA A 259 6.70 4.42 -23.16
CA ALA A 259 5.67 5.34 -23.66
C ALA A 259 5.78 6.74 -23.02
N LEU A 260 5.90 6.81 -21.70
CA LEU A 260 6.07 8.07 -20.96
C LEU A 260 7.32 8.83 -21.43
N ARG A 261 8.47 8.16 -21.52
CA ARG A 261 9.76 8.75 -21.94
C ARG A 261 9.74 9.21 -23.39
N ALA A 262 8.99 8.53 -24.25
CA ALA A 262 8.77 8.92 -25.64
C ALA A 262 7.74 10.06 -25.80
N GLY A 263 7.06 10.48 -24.73
CA GLY A 263 5.95 11.43 -24.79
C GLY A 263 4.72 10.88 -25.52
N ALA A 264 4.61 9.56 -25.64
CA ALA A 264 3.48 8.91 -26.26
C ALA A 264 2.23 8.97 -25.35
N PRO A 265 1.02 8.93 -25.91
CA PRO A 265 -0.21 8.86 -25.12
C PRO A 265 -0.24 7.60 -24.24
N ILE A 266 -0.69 7.78 -23.01
CA ILE A 266 -0.97 6.69 -22.06
C ILE A 266 -2.49 6.63 -21.79
N PRO A 267 -3.02 5.52 -21.25
CA PRO A 267 -4.42 5.43 -20.86
C PRO A 267 -4.84 6.53 -19.88
N GLN A 268 -6.12 6.87 -19.89
CA GLN A 268 -6.70 7.86 -18.97
C GLN A 268 -6.62 7.39 -17.50
N PHE A 269 -6.75 6.10 -17.25
CA PHE A 269 -6.51 5.49 -15.95
C PHE A 269 -5.38 4.45 -16.04
N CYS A 270 -4.36 4.60 -15.20
CA CYS A 270 -3.22 3.71 -15.13
C CYS A 270 -3.07 3.15 -13.70
N TYR A 271 -3.13 1.84 -13.56
CA TYR A 271 -2.85 1.15 -12.31
C TYR A 271 -1.47 0.48 -12.41
N VAL A 272 -0.55 0.87 -11.53
CA VAL A 272 0.84 0.41 -11.55
C VAL A 272 1.06 -0.54 -10.39
N GLU A 273 1.53 -1.75 -10.70
CA GLU A 273 1.97 -2.74 -9.72
C GLU A 273 3.49 -2.63 -9.54
N PRO A 274 3.98 -2.62 -8.28
CA PRO A 274 5.41 -2.66 -8.00
C PRO A 274 6.00 -4.04 -8.33
N SER A 275 7.32 -4.17 -8.20
CA SER A 275 7.98 -5.45 -8.01
C SER A 275 7.71 -5.93 -6.60
N TRP A 276 7.23 -7.15 -6.47
CA TRP A 276 6.81 -7.71 -5.18
C TRP A 276 8.01 -8.23 -4.40
N GLY A 277 8.15 -7.75 -3.16
CA GLY A 277 9.18 -8.20 -2.23
C GLY A 277 8.59 -9.11 -1.15
N TRP A 278 9.38 -10.03 -0.67
CA TRP A 278 9.04 -10.85 0.50
C TRP A 278 10.32 -11.45 1.08
N GLY A 279 10.28 -11.83 2.35
CA GLY A 279 11.41 -12.53 2.93
C GLY A 279 11.33 -12.67 4.44
N TRP A 280 12.35 -13.31 4.99
CA TRP A 280 12.53 -13.49 6.42
C TRP A 280 13.83 -12.85 6.89
N GLY A 281 13.77 -12.12 8.00
CA GLY A 281 14.97 -11.73 8.74
C GLY A 281 15.49 -12.89 9.60
N PHE A 282 16.79 -12.94 9.83
CA PHE A 282 17.37 -13.86 10.81
C PHE A 282 17.36 -13.30 12.23
N PRO A 283 17.41 -14.16 13.27
CA PRO A 283 17.40 -13.73 14.66
C PRO A 283 18.50 -12.74 15.05
N ASP A 284 19.63 -12.77 14.35
CA ASP A 284 20.74 -11.83 14.54
C ASP A 284 20.52 -10.46 13.85
N GLY A 285 19.48 -10.37 12.99
CA GLY A 285 19.12 -9.14 12.27
C GLY A 285 20.12 -8.71 11.20
N LEU A 286 21.13 -9.51 10.92
CA LEU A 286 22.20 -9.18 9.97
C LEU A 286 21.90 -9.67 8.56
N ASP A 287 21.22 -10.81 8.44
CA ASP A 287 20.94 -11.44 7.17
C ASP A 287 19.45 -11.43 6.81
N PHE A 288 19.19 -11.42 5.52
CA PHE A 288 17.86 -11.43 4.93
C PHE A 288 17.82 -12.48 3.82
N ILE A 289 16.82 -13.35 3.85
CA ILE A 289 16.52 -14.25 2.75
C ILE A 289 15.15 -13.92 2.20
N GLY A 290 15.13 -13.62 0.92
CA GLY A 290 13.90 -13.28 0.24
C GLY A 290 14.15 -12.69 -1.13
N VAL A 291 13.08 -12.20 -1.73
CA VAL A 291 13.08 -11.47 -2.99
C VAL A 291 12.95 -9.99 -2.71
N GLN A 292 13.91 -9.21 -3.20
CA GLN A 292 13.85 -7.76 -3.11
C GLN A 292 12.79 -7.23 -4.06
N GLY A 293 11.78 -6.56 -3.51
CA GLY A 293 10.75 -5.83 -4.25
C GLY A 293 11.04 -4.34 -4.38
N THR A 294 10.06 -3.63 -4.93
CA THR A 294 10.00 -2.17 -4.97
C THR A 294 8.71 -1.65 -4.33
N ASP A 295 8.11 -2.46 -3.49
CA ASP A 295 6.78 -2.32 -2.87
C ASP A 295 6.80 -1.76 -1.46
N TYR A 296 7.97 -1.60 -0.82
CA TYR A 296 8.19 -1.25 0.59
C TYR A 296 7.88 -2.36 1.61
N HIS A 297 7.43 -3.55 1.19
CA HIS A 297 7.07 -4.63 2.10
C HIS A 297 8.21 -4.95 3.11
N PRO A 298 7.95 -5.04 4.43
CA PRO A 298 8.97 -5.53 5.38
C PRO A 298 9.30 -7.03 5.14
N PRO A 299 10.51 -7.47 5.40
CA PRO A 299 11.70 -6.74 5.78
C PRO A 299 12.61 -6.41 4.59
N VAL A 300 12.06 -6.14 3.39
CA VAL A 300 12.87 -5.77 2.23
C VAL A 300 13.46 -4.36 2.36
N TRP A 301 14.46 -4.06 1.54
CA TRP A 301 15.10 -2.75 1.51
C TRP A 301 14.18 -1.72 0.87
N VAL A 302 13.86 -0.64 1.57
CA VAL A 302 13.01 0.45 1.03
C VAL A 302 13.76 1.34 0.02
N GLY A 303 15.08 1.26 -0.05
CA GLY A 303 15.87 2.03 -1.01
C GLY A 303 15.53 1.77 -2.48
N PRO A 304 15.39 0.51 -2.95
CA PRO A 304 14.87 0.19 -4.28
C PRO A 304 13.47 0.73 -4.53
N SER A 305 12.63 0.80 -3.51
CA SER A 305 11.28 1.37 -3.59
C SER A 305 11.32 2.88 -3.79
N GLU A 306 12.21 3.59 -3.09
CA GLU A 306 12.49 5.03 -3.31
C GLU A 306 12.95 5.29 -4.75
N TRP A 307 13.83 4.42 -5.31
CA TRP A 307 14.26 4.52 -6.70
C TRP A 307 13.10 4.29 -7.68
N HIS A 308 12.25 3.30 -7.44
CA HIS A 308 11.08 3.04 -8.28
C HIS A 308 10.09 4.21 -8.24
N LEU A 309 9.80 4.73 -7.05
CA LEU A 309 8.91 5.86 -6.87
C LEU A 309 9.43 7.11 -7.60
N ASN A 310 10.73 7.39 -7.48
CA ASN A 310 11.35 8.51 -8.20
C ASN A 310 11.35 8.31 -9.71
N GLU A 311 11.69 7.12 -10.20
CA GLU A 311 11.67 6.79 -11.64
C GLU A 311 10.30 7.04 -12.25
N LEU A 312 9.25 6.56 -11.58
CA LEU A 312 7.87 6.75 -12.03
C LEU A 312 7.48 8.23 -11.98
N TYR A 313 7.72 8.91 -10.85
CA TYR A 313 7.41 10.33 -10.70
C TYR A 313 8.08 11.18 -11.79
N VAL A 314 9.38 11.00 -12.01
CA VAL A 314 10.14 11.74 -13.02
C VAL A 314 9.62 11.48 -14.43
N ALA A 315 9.28 10.22 -14.75
CA ALA A 315 8.71 9.88 -16.05
C ALA A 315 7.34 10.55 -16.27
N LEU A 316 6.46 10.50 -15.26
CA LEU A 316 5.15 11.17 -15.29
C LEU A 316 5.32 12.69 -15.40
N ARG A 317 6.19 13.28 -14.58
CA ARG A 317 6.45 14.72 -14.51
C ARG A 317 6.97 15.29 -15.84
N LYS A 318 7.76 14.52 -16.60
CA LYS A 318 8.29 14.89 -17.91
C LYS A 318 7.34 14.59 -19.06
N SER A 319 6.27 13.83 -18.83
CA SER A 319 5.27 13.52 -19.84
C SER A 319 4.44 14.76 -20.23
N PRO A 320 4.04 14.92 -21.50
CA PRO A 320 3.13 15.99 -21.94
C PRO A 320 1.77 15.97 -21.21
N GLN A 321 1.32 14.80 -20.70
CA GLN A 321 0.07 14.65 -19.97
C GLN A 321 0.14 15.19 -18.53
N TRP A 322 1.33 15.43 -17.97
CA TRP A 322 1.52 15.88 -16.59
C TRP A 322 0.62 17.06 -16.18
N LYS A 323 0.48 18.03 -17.08
CA LYS A 323 -0.31 19.24 -16.83
C LYS A 323 -1.77 19.01 -16.43
N ASN A 324 -2.33 17.82 -16.77
CA ASN A 324 -3.71 17.42 -16.48
C ASN A 324 -3.75 16.05 -15.77
N MET A 325 -2.71 15.74 -14.97
CA MET A 325 -2.55 14.44 -14.32
C MET A 325 -2.76 14.51 -12.82
N LEU A 326 -3.35 13.46 -12.29
CA LEU A 326 -3.31 13.10 -10.88
C LEU A 326 -2.53 11.79 -10.74
N PHE A 327 -1.42 11.82 -10.02
CA PHE A 327 -0.69 10.63 -9.58
C PHE A 327 -0.98 10.39 -8.10
N MET A 328 -1.38 9.15 -7.77
CA MET A 328 -1.67 8.71 -6.41
C MET A 328 -0.66 7.66 -5.98
N VAL A 329 -0.12 7.83 -4.77
CA VAL A 329 0.70 6.81 -4.10
C VAL A 329 -0.08 6.34 -2.88
N LEU A 330 -0.44 5.06 -2.87
CA LEU A 330 -1.22 4.42 -1.81
C LEU A 330 -0.46 3.20 -1.27
N PHE A 331 -0.77 2.84 -0.03
CA PHE A 331 -0.35 1.58 0.57
C PHE A 331 -1.60 0.78 0.92
N ASP A 332 -1.54 -0.53 0.79
CA ASP A 332 -2.70 -1.40 0.97
C ASP A 332 -3.09 -1.60 2.44
N GLU A 333 -2.13 -1.90 3.30
CA GLU A 333 -2.35 -2.07 4.74
C GLU A 333 -1.08 -1.68 5.54
N HIS A 334 -1.13 -1.74 6.87
CA HIS A 334 -0.12 -1.17 7.77
C HIS A 334 1.11 -2.07 8.02
N GLY A 335 1.11 -3.33 7.54
CA GLY A 335 2.22 -4.27 7.69
C GLY A 335 2.53 -4.66 9.14
N GLY A 336 1.54 -4.71 10.03
CA GLY A 336 1.76 -4.98 11.45
C GLY A 336 2.61 -3.93 12.17
N LEU A 337 2.93 -2.81 11.51
CA LEU A 337 3.72 -1.71 12.06
C LEU A 337 2.87 -0.75 12.85
N TRP A 338 3.44 -0.20 13.91
CA TRP A 338 2.72 0.68 14.82
C TRP A 338 2.17 1.93 14.14
N ASP A 339 0.94 2.27 14.53
CA ASP A 339 0.28 3.54 14.26
C ASP A 339 -0.44 3.97 15.54
N HIS A 340 -0.36 5.25 15.90
CA HIS A 340 -0.93 5.73 17.16
C HIS A 340 -2.43 6.02 17.06
N VAL A 341 -2.99 6.10 15.85
CA VAL A 341 -4.38 6.50 15.64
C VAL A 341 -5.31 5.29 15.55
N ALA A 342 -6.27 5.25 16.43
CA ALA A 342 -7.32 4.24 16.41
C ALA A 342 -8.18 4.33 15.15
N PRO A 343 -8.31 3.23 14.35
CA PRO A 343 -9.13 3.25 13.16
C PRO A 343 -10.62 3.38 13.49
N PRO A 344 -11.40 4.13 12.66
CA PRO A 344 -12.82 4.34 12.90
C PRO A 344 -13.67 3.12 12.55
N ARG A 345 -14.93 3.16 12.95
CA ARG A 345 -15.96 2.27 12.39
C ARG A 345 -16.35 2.72 10.98
N CYS A 346 -16.89 1.78 10.23
CA CYS A 346 -17.29 1.98 8.85
C CYS A 346 -18.54 1.14 8.53
N GLU A 347 -19.09 1.30 7.34
CA GLU A 347 -20.21 0.50 6.87
C GLU A 347 -19.75 -0.88 6.39
N ASN A 348 -20.61 -1.89 6.56
CA ASN A 348 -20.39 -3.19 5.93
C ASN A 348 -20.55 -3.06 4.41
N PRO A 349 -19.61 -3.60 3.59
CA PRO A 349 -19.60 -3.36 2.16
C PRO A 349 -20.77 -4.00 1.40
N ASP A 350 -21.15 -5.23 1.76
CA ASP A 350 -22.01 -6.11 0.95
C ASP A 350 -23.02 -6.92 1.78
N GLY A 351 -23.08 -6.71 3.10
CA GLY A 351 -23.92 -7.47 4.02
C GLY A 351 -23.34 -8.82 4.44
N ILE A 352 -22.18 -9.19 3.95
CA ILE A 352 -21.49 -10.41 4.36
C ILE A 352 -20.89 -10.19 5.75
N VAL A 353 -20.97 -11.21 6.59
CA VAL A 353 -20.22 -11.34 7.83
C VAL A 353 -19.19 -12.43 7.61
N ALA A 354 -17.91 -12.08 7.70
CA ALA A 354 -16.85 -13.06 7.63
C ALA A 354 -16.98 -14.07 8.76
N LYS A 355 -16.65 -15.32 8.51
CA LYS A 355 -16.87 -16.42 9.47
C LYS A 355 -15.59 -17.11 9.89
N PHE A 356 -14.56 -16.97 9.12
CA PHE A 356 -13.27 -17.59 9.35
C PHE A 356 -12.16 -16.55 9.12
N PRO A 357 -11.16 -16.51 10.00
CA PRO A 357 -10.98 -17.36 11.19
C PRO A 357 -11.85 -16.95 12.38
N VAL A 358 -12.39 -15.74 12.38
CA VAL A 358 -13.26 -15.22 13.45
C VAL A 358 -14.50 -14.56 12.84
N PRO A 359 -15.64 -14.59 13.51
CA PRO A 359 -16.78 -13.76 13.07
C PRO A 359 -16.41 -12.28 13.10
N PHE A 360 -16.45 -11.63 11.94
CA PHE A 360 -16.17 -10.21 11.79
C PHE A 360 -17.20 -9.56 10.86
N ASP A 361 -17.77 -8.45 11.30
CA ASP A 361 -18.85 -7.77 10.61
C ASP A 361 -18.38 -6.80 9.50
N LEU A 362 -17.10 -6.73 9.23
CA LEU A 362 -16.44 -5.84 8.27
C LEU A 362 -16.76 -4.34 8.52
N LYS A 363 -17.12 -3.97 9.76
CA LYS A 363 -17.46 -2.60 10.18
C LYS A 363 -16.34 -1.88 10.93
N ARG A 364 -15.13 -2.34 10.79
CA ARG A 364 -13.91 -1.70 11.36
C ARG A 364 -12.86 -1.56 10.29
N MET A 365 -12.30 -0.35 10.16
CA MET A 365 -11.13 -0.10 9.33
C MET A 365 -9.85 -0.63 9.99
N GLY A 366 -8.82 -0.86 9.19
CA GLY A 366 -7.46 -1.12 9.65
C GLY A 366 -6.73 0.17 10.07
N PRO A 367 -5.52 0.05 10.65
CA PRO A 367 -4.66 1.19 10.94
C PRO A 367 -4.40 2.08 9.72
N ARG A 368 -3.91 3.31 9.97
CA ARG A 368 -3.63 4.26 8.88
C ARG A 368 -2.51 3.76 7.98
N VAL A 369 -2.66 4.12 6.71
CA VAL A 369 -1.65 3.89 5.66
C VAL A 369 -1.32 5.21 4.95
N PRO A 370 -0.12 5.38 4.36
CA PRO A 370 0.19 6.56 3.58
C PRO A 370 -0.70 6.66 2.32
N ALA A 371 -1.18 7.87 2.05
CA ALA A 371 -1.93 8.19 0.84
C ALA A 371 -1.55 9.60 0.37
N LEU A 372 -0.97 9.68 -0.82
CA LEU A 372 -0.50 10.94 -1.41
C LEU A 372 -1.26 11.26 -2.70
N LEU A 373 -1.56 12.54 -2.91
CA LEU A 373 -2.10 13.07 -4.16
C LEU A 373 -1.06 14.01 -4.77
N VAL A 374 -0.49 13.63 -5.90
CA VAL A 374 0.61 14.32 -6.57
C VAL A 374 0.09 14.88 -7.89
N SER A 375 -0.03 16.20 -7.99
CA SER A 375 -0.64 16.86 -9.17
C SER A 375 -0.26 18.33 -9.22
N PRO A 376 -0.15 18.95 -10.42
CA PRO A 376 -0.01 20.41 -10.53
C PRO A 376 -1.17 21.21 -9.91
N PHE A 377 -2.29 20.54 -9.63
CA PHE A 377 -3.50 21.13 -9.03
C PHE A 377 -3.54 21.05 -7.50
N VAL A 378 -2.49 20.54 -6.86
CA VAL A 378 -2.39 20.39 -5.40
C VAL A 378 -1.38 21.40 -4.86
N ALA A 379 -1.74 22.17 -3.83
CA ALA A 379 -0.82 23.07 -3.16
C ALA A 379 0.24 22.27 -2.34
N PRO A 380 1.48 22.75 -2.25
CA PRO A 380 2.50 22.11 -1.42
C PRO A 380 2.06 22.05 0.04
N ARG A 381 2.53 21.03 0.77
CA ARG A 381 2.26 20.83 2.20
C ARG A 381 0.76 20.76 2.53
N THR A 382 -0.05 20.22 1.62
CA THR A 382 -1.47 20.00 1.88
C THR A 382 -1.66 18.73 2.68
N VAL A 383 -2.40 18.82 3.79
CA VAL A 383 -2.88 17.67 4.56
C VAL A 383 -4.39 17.54 4.34
N PHE A 384 -4.83 16.38 3.86
CA PHE A 384 -6.24 16.19 3.55
C PHE A 384 -6.90 15.10 4.39
N ARG A 385 -8.16 15.36 4.74
CA ARG A 385 -9.01 14.50 5.57
C ARG A 385 -10.40 14.43 4.97
N ALA A 386 -11.19 13.42 5.35
CA ALA A 386 -12.60 13.38 4.95
C ALA A 386 -13.35 14.63 5.49
N PRO A 387 -14.25 15.24 4.67
CA PRO A 387 -15.00 16.42 5.10
C PRO A 387 -15.80 16.16 6.40
N PRO A 388 -15.90 17.16 7.29
CA PRO A 388 -16.75 17.05 8.48
C PRO A 388 -18.18 16.63 8.11
N GLY A 389 -18.73 15.67 8.84
CA GLY A 389 -20.05 15.12 8.56
C GLY A 389 -20.05 14.01 7.49
N SER A 390 -18.91 13.64 6.93
CA SER A 390 -18.81 12.42 6.12
C SER A 390 -19.23 11.20 6.92
N GLN A 391 -19.89 10.26 6.26
CA GLN A 391 -20.35 9.01 6.90
C GLN A 391 -19.19 8.03 7.17
N ALA A 392 -18.08 8.20 6.47
CA ALA A 392 -16.86 7.41 6.61
C ALA A 392 -15.60 8.27 6.54
N ALA A 393 -14.48 7.77 7.08
CA ALA A 393 -13.15 8.28 6.80
C ALA A 393 -12.68 7.87 5.40
N PHE A 394 -11.56 8.42 4.93
CA PHE A 394 -10.92 7.92 3.72
C PHE A 394 -10.38 6.50 3.93
N ASP A 395 -10.65 5.64 2.96
CA ASP A 395 -10.07 4.31 2.79
C ASP A 395 -9.96 3.97 1.29
N HIS A 396 -9.60 2.73 0.96
CA HIS A 396 -9.43 2.33 -0.45
C HIS A 396 -10.72 2.44 -1.28
N THR A 397 -11.89 2.38 -0.66
CA THR A 397 -13.16 2.59 -1.37
C THR A 397 -13.33 4.04 -1.83
N SER A 398 -12.61 4.99 -1.21
CA SER A 398 -12.56 6.38 -1.66
C SER A 398 -11.84 6.54 -3.01
N LEU A 399 -10.84 5.67 -3.30
CA LEU A 399 -10.24 5.55 -4.63
C LEU A 399 -11.31 5.20 -5.67
N ILE A 400 -12.06 4.11 -5.44
CA ILE A 400 -13.12 3.67 -6.35
C ILE A 400 -14.14 4.79 -6.55
N LYS A 401 -14.64 5.35 -5.45
CA LYS A 401 -15.65 6.42 -5.46
C LYS A 401 -15.21 7.60 -6.33
N THR A 402 -13.99 8.08 -6.12
CA THR A 402 -13.50 9.26 -6.81
C THR A 402 -13.21 8.97 -8.28
N VAL A 403 -12.52 7.86 -8.59
CA VAL A 403 -12.17 7.50 -9.97
C VAL A 403 -13.41 7.22 -10.82
N LEU A 404 -14.38 6.45 -10.31
CA LEU A 404 -15.59 6.16 -11.06
C LEU A 404 -16.50 7.39 -11.22
N SER A 405 -16.49 8.32 -10.26
CA SER A 405 -17.18 9.61 -10.41
C SER A 405 -16.47 10.51 -11.42
N TRP A 406 -15.14 10.52 -11.45
CA TRP A 406 -14.34 11.23 -12.44
C TRP A 406 -14.59 10.71 -13.86
N ALA A 407 -14.66 9.39 -14.03
CA ALA A 407 -14.94 8.75 -15.31
C ALA A 407 -16.42 8.91 -15.77
N ASP A 408 -17.30 9.51 -14.97
CA ASP A 408 -18.73 9.59 -15.22
C ASP A 408 -19.38 8.20 -15.40
N THR A 409 -19.01 7.26 -14.54
CA THR A 409 -19.54 5.88 -14.56
C THR A 409 -21.06 5.86 -14.32
N LYS A 410 -21.75 4.95 -14.98
CA LYS A 410 -23.21 4.77 -14.84
C LYS A 410 -23.59 4.52 -13.38
N PRO A 411 -24.64 5.21 -12.87
CA PRO A 411 -25.07 5.03 -11.48
C PRO A 411 -25.40 3.57 -11.10
N SER A 412 -25.90 2.78 -12.04
CA SER A 412 -26.18 1.35 -11.82
C SER A 412 -24.92 0.54 -11.55
N TYR A 413 -23.82 0.85 -12.24
CA TYR A 413 -22.55 0.19 -11.97
C TYR A 413 -21.97 0.65 -10.64
N MET A 414 -21.99 1.96 -10.37
CA MET A 414 -21.54 2.50 -9.08
C MET A 414 -22.29 1.83 -7.91
N ALA A 415 -23.61 1.63 -8.03
CA ALA A 415 -24.41 0.96 -7.02
C ALA A 415 -24.02 -0.52 -6.82
N SER A 416 -23.52 -1.20 -7.85
CA SER A 416 -23.06 -2.59 -7.74
C SER A 416 -21.73 -2.76 -7.01
N MET A 417 -21.01 -1.65 -6.75
CA MET A 417 -19.74 -1.65 -5.99
C MET A 417 -19.94 -1.71 -4.46
N GLY A 418 -21.19 -1.79 -4.00
CA GLY A 418 -21.54 -2.00 -2.60
C GLY A 418 -21.70 -0.72 -1.75
N ASN A 419 -22.15 -0.93 -0.50
CA ASN A 419 -22.50 0.14 0.42
C ASN A 419 -21.29 0.98 0.84
N ARG A 420 -20.13 0.34 1.00
CA ARG A 420 -18.89 1.02 1.42
C ARG A 420 -18.48 2.07 0.40
N VAL A 421 -18.46 1.71 -0.89
CA VAL A 421 -18.18 2.65 -1.99
C VAL A 421 -19.25 3.74 -2.08
N ALA A 422 -20.54 3.39 -1.86
CA ALA A 422 -21.62 4.38 -1.89
C ALA A 422 -21.40 5.49 -0.84
N GLN A 423 -20.95 5.15 0.37
CA GLN A 423 -20.75 6.07 1.49
C GLN A 423 -19.34 6.66 1.56
N ALA A 424 -18.39 6.15 0.78
CA ALA A 424 -17.02 6.63 0.77
C ALA A 424 -16.96 8.13 0.43
N PRO A 425 -16.16 8.92 1.16
CA PRO A 425 -15.87 10.30 0.79
C PRO A 425 -15.05 10.35 -0.48
N SER A 426 -15.28 11.39 -1.29
CA SER A 426 -14.47 11.72 -2.46
C SER A 426 -13.42 12.77 -2.08
N PHE A 427 -12.23 12.66 -2.66
CA PHE A 427 -11.14 13.62 -2.43
C PHE A 427 -10.98 14.65 -3.56
N ASP A 428 -11.96 14.78 -4.45
CA ASP A 428 -11.91 15.72 -5.59
C ASP A 428 -11.71 17.17 -5.17
N GLY A 429 -12.26 17.60 -4.04
CA GLY A 429 -12.12 18.96 -3.53
C GLY A 429 -10.71 19.30 -3.00
N VAL A 430 -9.80 18.34 -2.89
CA VAL A 430 -8.38 18.58 -2.55
C VAL A 430 -7.65 19.27 -3.70
N LEU A 431 -8.08 19.02 -4.94
CA LEU A 431 -7.48 19.55 -6.14
C LEU A 431 -8.08 20.92 -6.47
N SER A 432 -7.24 21.92 -6.67
CA SER A 432 -7.65 23.23 -7.17
C SER A 432 -8.25 23.12 -8.59
N PRO A 433 -9.22 23.96 -8.96
CA PRO A 433 -9.72 24.00 -10.34
C PRO A 433 -8.69 24.53 -11.35
N THR A 434 -7.61 25.14 -10.87
CA THR A 434 -6.53 25.68 -11.69
C THR A 434 -5.17 25.18 -11.19
N ILE A 435 -4.17 25.16 -12.07
CA ILE A 435 -2.80 24.81 -11.70
C ILE A 435 -2.28 25.76 -10.62
N VAL A 436 -1.80 25.21 -9.51
CA VAL A 436 -1.20 25.94 -8.37
C VAL A 436 0.29 25.72 -8.25
N GLN A 437 0.82 24.66 -8.90
CA GLN A 437 2.25 24.33 -8.90
C GLN A 437 2.77 24.09 -10.33
N PRO A 438 2.96 25.15 -11.15
CA PRO A 438 3.49 24.97 -12.49
C PRO A 438 4.94 24.47 -12.50
N ASN A 439 5.71 24.77 -11.44
CA ASN A 439 7.14 24.47 -11.31
C ASN A 439 7.39 23.52 -10.12
N ALA A 440 6.66 22.42 -10.04
CA ALA A 440 6.93 21.37 -9.05
C ALA A 440 8.36 20.84 -9.21
N VAL A 441 8.91 20.30 -8.12
CA VAL A 441 10.24 19.69 -8.10
C VAL A 441 10.35 18.64 -9.21
N ASP A 442 11.43 18.72 -10.00
CA ASP A 442 11.60 17.87 -11.18
C ASP A 442 12.14 16.47 -10.83
N ASP A 443 12.90 16.35 -9.76
CA ASP A 443 13.56 15.13 -9.35
C ASP A 443 13.87 15.17 -7.85
N PHE A 444 13.94 14.00 -7.23
CA PHE A 444 14.42 13.81 -5.86
C PHE A 444 15.70 12.97 -5.91
N GLU A 445 16.50 13.02 -4.88
CA GLU A 445 17.73 12.23 -4.79
C GLU A 445 17.49 10.95 -3.96
N PRO A 446 17.09 9.83 -4.58
CA PRO A 446 16.92 8.57 -3.87
C PRO A 446 18.26 8.07 -3.33
N PRO A 447 18.28 7.18 -2.31
CA PRO A 447 19.50 6.72 -1.67
C PRO A 447 20.50 6.12 -2.65
N LEU A 448 21.67 6.74 -2.83
CA LEU A 448 22.69 6.35 -3.82
C LEU A 448 23.19 4.91 -3.67
N ALA A 449 23.15 4.35 -2.45
CA ALA A 449 23.53 2.97 -2.18
C ALA A 449 22.75 1.94 -3.02
N PHE A 450 21.60 2.29 -3.57
CA PHE A 450 20.71 1.40 -4.34
C PHE A 450 20.65 1.72 -5.84
N LYS A 451 21.45 2.67 -6.32
CA LYS A 451 21.42 3.13 -7.72
C LYS A 451 21.58 2.00 -8.74
N ASP A 452 22.41 1.00 -8.43
CA ASP A 452 22.69 -0.13 -9.31
C ASP A 452 21.99 -1.43 -8.90
N GLN A 453 21.14 -1.38 -7.88
CA GLN A 453 20.42 -2.52 -7.31
C GLN A 453 18.99 -2.61 -7.76
N CYS A 454 18.58 -1.89 -8.80
CA CYS A 454 17.25 -2.06 -9.40
C CYS A 454 17.11 -3.54 -9.84
N PRO A 455 16.10 -4.30 -9.38
CA PRO A 455 16.10 -5.76 -9.35
C PRO A 455 15.89 -6.44 -10.71
N LEU A 456 16.52 -5.94 -11.74
CA LEU A 456 16.51 -6.58 -13.06
C LEU A 456 17.68 -7.57 -13.17
N GLY A 457 17.63 -8.74 -12.50
CA GLY A 457 18.36 -9.84 -13.06
C GLY A 457 19.16 -10.83 -12.22
N LYS A 458 19.29 -10.74 -10.90
CA LYS A 458 20.07 -11.73 -10.13
C LYS A 458 19.25 -12.75 -9.30
N HIS A 459 17.96 -12.53 -9.11
CA HIS A 459 17.12 -13.40 -8.26
C HIS A 459 16.19 -14.36 -9.01
N HIS A 460 16.30 -14.43 -10.33
CA HIS A 460 15.49 -15.34 -11.16
C HIS A 460 15.61 -16.83 -10.78
N LEU A 461 16.71 -17.23 -10.16
CA LEU A 461 16.92 -18.61 -9.73
C LEU A 461 16.14 -18.98 -8.46
N LEU A 462 16.04 -18.06 -7.47
CA LEU A 462 15.25 -18.33 -6.25
C LEU A 462 13.74 -18.30 -6.54
N MET A 463 13.28 -17.39 -7.39
CA MET A 463 11.88 -17.33 -7.83
C MET A 463 11.45 -18.62 -8.56
N LYS A 464 12.34 -19.21 -9.35
CA LYS A 464 12.07 -20.49 -10.06
C LYS A 464 11.79 -21.66 -9.12
N TYR A 465 12.22 -21.58 -7.88
CA TYR A 465 12.12 -22.65 -6.90
C TYR A 465 11.19 -22.34 -5.73
N ALA A 466 10.72 -21.10 -5.58
CA ALA A 466 9.83 -20.71 -4.49
C ALA A 466 8.54 -21.56 -4.47
N ASP A 467 8.01 -21.89 -5.65
CA ASP A 467 6.80 -22.72 -5.78
C ASP A 467 6.99 -24.18 -5.36
N LEU A 468 8.22 -24.63 -5.23
CA LEU A 468 8.54 -26.01 -4.87
C LEU A 468 8.87 -26.18 -3.38
N LEU A 469 9.08 -25.06 -2.68
CA LEU A 469 9.55 -25.07 -1.29
C LEU A 469 8.38 -24.81 -0.33
N THR A 470 8.29 -25.62 0.70
CA THR A 470 7.30 -25.50 1.77
C THR A 470 7.93 -24.80 2.98
N ARG A 471 7.11 -24.38 3.95
CA ARG A 471 7.56 -23.86 5.24
C ARG A 471 8.50 -24.83 5.97
N ASP A 472 8.25 -26.14 5.85
CA ASP A 472 9.10 -27.16 6.44
C ASP A 472 10.48 -27.26 5.76
N ASP A 473 10.57 -26.97 4.46
CA ASP A 473 11.86 -26.90 3.76
C ASP A 473 12.70 -25.72 4.23
N HIS A 474 12.07 -24.59 4.51
CA HIS A 474 12.72 -23.42 5.07
C HIS A 474 13.24 -23.72 6.50
N HIS A 475 12.42 -24.29 7.38
CA HIS A 475 12.85 -24.71 8.72
C HIS A 475 13.98 -25.73 8.67
N ARG A 476 13.96 -26.63 7.70
CA ARG A 476 15.03 -27.61 7.52
C ARG A 476 16.32 -26.93 7.06
N ALA A 477 16.26 -26.00 6.14
CA ALA A 477 17.43 -25.25 5.70
C ALA A 477 18.02 -24.40 6.84
N GLU A 478 17.16 -23.73 7.63
CA GLU A 478 17.56 -22.99 8.84
C GLU A 478 18.28 -23.86 9.87
N SER A 479 17.85 -25.11 10.03
CA SER A 479 18.43 -26.02 11.03
C SER A 479 19.84 -26.52 10.71
N VAL A 480 20.29 -26.39 9.45
CA VAL A 480 21.58 -26.91 8.99
C VAL A 480 22.54 -25.82 8.50
N ALA A 481 22.03 -24.61 8.24
CA ALA A 481 22.83 -23.49 7.73
C ALA A 481 23.36 -22.63 8.88
N THR A 482 24.60 -22.20 8.76
CA THR A 482 25.26 -21.23 9.67
C THR A 482 25.48 -19.88 8.99
N THR A 483 25.37 -19.83 7.66
CA THR A 483 25.48 -18.63 6.84
C THR A 483 24.34 -18.54 5.83
N THR A 484 24.09 -17.34 5.32
CA THR A 484 23.11 -17.11 4.25
C THR A 484 23.41 -17.93 3.00
N GLU A 485 24.68 -18.06 2.65
CA GLU A 485 25.10 -18.83 1.47
C GLU A 485 24.78 -20.32 1.63
N GLU A 486 25.03 -20.89 2.82
CA GLU A 486 24.70 -22.28 3.13
C GLU A 486 23.20 -22.52 3.11
N TYR A 487 22.39 -21.59 3.64
CA TYR A 487 20.94 -21.68 3.61
C TYR A 487 20.39 -21.63 2.17
N VAL A 488 20.86 -20.69 1.34
CA VAL A 488 20.47 -20.61 -0.07
C VAL A 488 20.88 -21.88 -0.82
N ALA A 489 22.05 -22.42 -0.55
CA ALA A 489 22.53 -23.66 -1.16
C ALA A 489 21.62 -24.85 -0.77
N GLU A 490 21.21 -24.95 0.50
CA GLU A 490 20.33 -26.04 0.98
C GLU A 490 18.91 -25.91 0.40
N LEU A 491 18.34 -24.69 0.33
CA LEU A 491 17.05 -24.47 -0.34
C LEU A 491 17.10 -24.83 -1.83
N THR A 492 18.18 -24.46 -2.51
CA THR A 492 18.39 -24.81 -3.93
C THR A 492 18.45 -26.33 -4.09
N ARG A 493 19.13 -27.02 -3.17
CA ARG A 493 19.23 -28.48 -3.15
C ARG A 493 17.85 -29.14 -2.91
N LEU A 494 17.07 -28.63 -1.96
CA LEU A 494 15.73 -29.12 -1.64
C LEU A 494 14.75 -28.90 -2.79
N ALA A 495 14.81 -27.75 -3.45
CA ALA A 495 14.02 -27.47 -4.63
C ALA A 495 14.35 -28.40 -5.82
N ALA A 496 15.64 -28.67 -6.05
CA ALA A 496 16.07 -29.60 -7.10
C ALA A 496 15.58 -31.04 -6.86
N LEU A 497 15.46 -31.45 -5.59
CA LEU A 497 14.92 -32.79 -5.24
C LEU A 497 13.41 -32.90 -5.45
N LYS A 498 12.67 -31.79 -5.39
CA LYS A 498 11.21 -31.74 -5.59
C LYS A 498 10.82 -31.54 -7.06
N GLY A 499 11.74 -31.04 -7.89
CA GLY A 499 11.55 -30.86 -9.32
C GLY A 499 11.84 -32.10 -10.16
N GLN A 500 12.25 -33.22 -9.54
CA GLN A 500 12.39 -34.53 -10.15
C GLN A 500 11.16 -35.39 -9.87
#